data_38d4b284fefcca8c607a7d0d987d5df3
#
_entry.id   38d4b284fefcca8c607a7d0d987d5df3
#
_cell.length_a   1.000
_cell.length_b   1.000
_cell.length_c   1.000
_cell.angle_alpha   90.00
_cell.angle_beta   90.00
_cell.angle_gamma   90.00
#
_symmetry.space_group_name_H-M   'P 1'
#
loop_
_entity.id
_entity.type
_entity.pdbx_description
1 polymer ?
#
loop_
_entity_poly.entity_id
_entity_poly.type
_entity_poly.pdbx_seq_one_letter_code
_entity_poly.pdbx_strand_id
1 'polypeptide(L)'
;MQTLLFEQGVQRIADDVTGPITYFPEVITPALATTWFNSLREEGDWHESTRMMYERLVGVPRLHCHYAIAKPGLPSVLRDALAVVKQHVDAPFNSIGLNCYRDEHDSVAPHNDKLHELIPHQPIALLSLGATRTMVIQRKKSPRLKTELELEAGSLLLMGWNAQLHYDHSIPKLHHPVGMRISVAFRVRPERENKKW
;
A
#
# COMPACT_ATOMS: atom_id res chain seq x y z
N MET A 1 23.88 10.92 -28.30
CA MET A 1 23.76 11.30 -26.87
C MET A 1 22.96 10.16 -26.23
N GLN A 2 23.64 9.21 -25.62
CA GLN A 2 23.02 8.00 -25.07
C GLN A 2 22.47 8.36 -23.69
N THR A 3 21.15 8.42 -23.56
CA THR A 3 20.49 8.53 -22.25
C THR A 3 20.73 7.20 -21.53
N LEU A 4 21.61 7.19 -20.55
CA LEU A 4 21.75 6.10 -19.60
C LEU A 4 20.42 5.99 -18.86
N LEU A 5 19.59 5.03 -19.24
CA LEU A 5 18.52 4.50 -18.41
C LEU A 5 19.18 3.90 -17.16
N PHE A 6 19.23 4.67 -16.09
CA PHE A 6 19.48 4.12 -14.77
C PHE A 6 18.30 3.21 -14.48
N GLU A 7 18.46 1.90 -14.62
CA GLU A 7 17.59 0.94 -13.96
C GLU A 7 17.63 1.30 -12.48
N GLN A 8 16.56 1.85 -11.97
CA GLN A 8 16.41 2.06 -10.53
C GLN A 8 16.38 0.68 -9.90
N GLY A 9 17.50 0.25 -9.37
CA GLY A 9 17.62 -1.06 -8.72
C GLY A 9 16.75 -1.15 -7.46
N VAL A 10 16.56 -2.36 -6.97
CA VAL A 10 15.88 -2.63 -5.70
C VAL A 10 16.51 -1.80 -4.57
N GLN A 11 15.69 -1.03 -3.85
CA GLN A 11 16.13 -0.16 -2.76
C GLN A 11 15.79 -0.80 -1.40
N ARG A 12 16.79 -0.95 -0.55
CA ARG A 12 16.62 -1.38 0.85
C ARG A 12 16.52 -0.14 1.74
N ILE A 13 15.31 0.18 2.18
CA ILE A 13 15.02 1.36 3.02
C ILE A 13 15.42 1.09 4.48
N ALA A 14 15.17 -0.13 4.95
CA ALA A 14 15.62 -0.63 6.23
C ALA A 14 15.96 -2.12 6.08
N ASP A 15 17.11 -2.55 6.63
CA ASP A 15 17.63 -3.92 6.49
C ASP A 15 18.25 -4.43 7.80
N ASP A 16 17.77 -3.92 8.92
CA ASP A 16 18.23 -4.29 10.25
C ASP A 16 17.16 -5.07 11.03
N VAL A 17 17.42 -5.34 12.29
CA VAL A 17 16.51 -6.04 13.22
C VAL A 17 15.16 -5.33 13.40
N THR A 18 15.05 -4.07 12.98
CA THR A 18 13.80 -3.31 13.03
C THR A 18 12.85 -3.67 11.89
N GLY A 19 13.28 -4.55 11.00
CA GLY A 19 12.49 -5.19 9.95
C GLY A 19 12.80 -4.70 8.54
N PRO A 20 12.81 -5.59 7.56
CA PRO A 20 13.11 -5.20 6.20
C PRO A 20 12.00 -4.33 5.64
N ILE A 21 12.40 -3.24 4.97
CA ILE A 21 11.55 -2.43 4.10
C ILE A 21 12.27 -2.36 2.76
N THR A 22 11.70 -2.98 1.74
CA THR A 22 12.31 -3.10 0.41
C THR A 22 11.38 -2.53 -0.66
N TYR A 23 11.91 -1.70 -1.51
CA TYR A 23 11.20 -1.10 -2.62
C TYR A 23 11.73 -1.64 -3.96
N PHE A 24 10.80 -2.05 -4.81
CA PHE A 24 11.02 -2.52 -6.18
C PHE A 24 10.36 -1.50 -7.10
N PRO A 25 11.11 -0.72 -7.89
CA PRO A 25 10.56 0.41 -8.63
C PRO A 25 9.63 0.00 -9.78
N GLU A 26 9.88 -1.13 -10.42
CA GLU A 26 9.09 -1.59 -11.57
C GLU A 26 8.93 -3.13 -11.52
N VAL A 27 7.83 -3.60 -10.92
CA VAL A 27 7.46 -5.03 -10.93
C VAL A 27 6.48 -5.37 -12.03
N ILE A 28 5.87 -4.36 -12.63
CA ILE A 28 5.02 -4.44 -13.82
C ILE A 28 5.33 -3.26 -14.74
N THR A 29 5.16 -3.46 -16.05
CA THR A 29 5.41 -2.39 -17.03
C THR A 29 4.45 -1.21 -16.86
N PRO A 30 4.83 0.02 -17.28
CA PRO A 30 3.95 1.18 -17.22
C PRO A 30 2.62 1.00 -17.96
N ALA A 31 2.61 0.27 -19.08
CA ALA A 31 1.39 -0.04 -19.83
C ALA A 31 0.44 -0.92 -19.01
N LEU A 32 0.97 -1.97 -18.37
CA LEU A 32 0.18 -2.86 -17.51
C LEU A 32 -0.33 -2.14 -16.27
N ALA A 33 0.51 -1.30 -15.65
CA ALA A 33 0.11 -0.47 -14.51
C ALA A 33 -1.05 0.47 -14.87
N THR A 34 -1.03 1.07 -16.06
CA THR A 34 -2.12 1.93 -16.57
C THR A 34 -3.40 1.12 -16.80
N THR A 35 -3.30 -0.07 -17.39
CA THR A 35 -4.45 -0.96 -17.61
C THR A 35 -5.09 -1.35 -16.28
N TRP A 36 -4.31 -1.78 -15.30
CA TRP A 36 -4.81 -2.16 -13.99
C TRP A 36 -5.40 -0.99 -13.21
N PHE A 37 -4.76 0.17 -13.32
CA PHE A 37 -5.29 1.40 -12.70
C PHE A 37 -6.69 1.72 -13.22
N ASN A 38 -6.90 1.72 -14.55
CA ASN A 38 -8.18 2.03 -15.17
C ASN A 38 -9.26 1.02 -14.75
N SER A 39 -8.98 -0.29 -14.82
CA SER A 39 -9.89 -1.33 -14.38
C SER A 39 -10.31 -1.16 -12.91
N LEU A 40 -9.36 -0.99 -12.00
CA LEU A 40 -9.68 -0.83 -10.58
C LEU A 40 -10.39 0.49 -10.26
N ARG A 41 -10.10 1.57 -11.00
CA ARG A 41 -10.80 2.84 -10.86
C ARG A 41 -12.29 2.69 -11.18
N GLU A 42 -12.62 1.91 -12.21
CA GLU A 42 -13.98 1.73 -12.72
C GLU A 42 -14.74 0.62 -11.98
N GLU A 43 -14.08 -0.49 -11.70
CA GLU A 43 -14.71 -1.70 -11.13
C GLU A 43 -14.62 -1.78 -9.60
N GLY A 44 -13.83 -0.92 -8.96
CA GLY A 44 -13.63 -0.94 -7.51
C GLY A 44 -14.90 -0.57 -6.75
N ASP A 45 -15.24 -1.37 -5.73
CA ASP A 45 -16.34 -1.07 -4.80
C ASP A 45 -15.88 -0.01 -3.77
N TRP A 46 -15.77 1.23 -4.24
CA TRP A 46 -15.19 2.33 -3.49
C TRP A 46 -16.13 2.91 -2.45
N HIS A 47 -15.67 2.97 -1.21
CA HIS A 47 -16.42 3.53 -0.08
C HIS A 47 -15.70 4.71 0.56
N GLU A 48 -16.49 5.70 0.95
CA GLU A 48 -16.04 6.73 1.90
C GLU A 48 -16.18 6.20 3.32
N SER A 49 -15.30 6.64 4.21
CA SER A 49 -15.43 6.36 5.62
C SER A 49 -15.30 7.63 6.45
N THR A 50 -15.94 7.62 7.60
CA THR A 50 -15.81 8.68 8.59
C THR A 50 -15.14 8.12 9.85
N ARG A 51 -14.43 8.97 10.55
CA ARG A 51 -13.82 8.65 11.85
C ARG A 51 -14.18 9.72 12.86
N MET A 52 -14.49 9.30 14.07
CA MET A 52 -14.63 10.23 15.18
C MET A 52 -13.25 10.78 15.55
N MET A 53 -13.07 12.10 15.42
CA MET A 53 -11.88 12.82 15.84
C MET A 53 -12.31 14.08 16.61
N TYR A 54 -11.80 14.24 17.82
CA TYR A 54 -12.14 15.41 18.68
C TYR A 54 -13.66 15.67 18.76
N GLU A 55 -14.43 14.60 19.03
CA GLU A 55 -15.91 14.62 19.15
C GLU A 55 -16.66 15.05 17.85
N ARG A 56 -15.99 15.05 16.72
CA ARG A 56 -16.59 15.33 15.40
C ARG A 56 -16.36 14.15 14.44
N LEU A 57 -17.38 13.85 13.65
CA LEU A 57 -17.26 12.95 12.51
C LEU A 57 -16.48 13.66 11.40
N VAL A 58 -15.29 13.15 11.09
CA VAL A 58 -14.43 13.68 10.02
C VAL A 58 -14.33 12.63 8.92
N GLY A 59 -14.52 13.03 7.68
CA GLY A 59 -14.28 12.18 6.51
C GLY A 59 -12.82 11.74 6.45
N VAL A 60 -12.59 10.44 6.22
CA VAL A 60 -11.26 9.94 5.94
C VAL A 60 -10.86 10.41 4.54
N PRO A 61 -9.77 11.16 4.37
CA PRO A 61 -9.41 11.77 3.08
C PRO A 61 -8.79 10.73 2.14
N ARG A 62 -9.54 9.76 1.73
CA ARG A 62 -9.34 8.76 0.66
C ARG A 62 -10.53 7.82 0.58
N LEU A 63 -10.74 7.20 -0.57
CA LEU A 63 -11.67 6.08 -0.71
C LEU A 63 -10.95 4.77 -0.36
N HIS A 64 -11.72 3.76 0.01
CA HIS A 64 -11.18 2.42 0.27
C HIS A 64 -12.15 1.34 -0.18
N CYS A 65 -11.60 0.16 -0.48
CA CYS A 65 -12.36 -1.07 -0.58
C CYS A 65 -11.52 -2.26 -0.10
N HIS A 66 -12.17 -3.40 0.09
CA HIS A 66 -11.52 -4.57 0.67
C HIS A 66 -12.06 -5.86 0.05
N TYR A 67 -11.14 -6.77 -0.29
CA TYR A 67 -11.45 -8.08 -0.84
C TYR A 67 -10.80 -9.19 0.01
N ALA A 68 -11.55 -10.25 0.27
CA ALA A 68 -10.99 -11.51 0.73
C ALA A 68 -10.65 -12.37 -0.49
N ILE A 69 -9.40 -12.84 -0.61
CA ILE A 69 -8.90 -13.49 -1.82
C ILE A 69 -9.67 -14.77 -2.16
N ALA A 70 -10.09 -15.53 -1.15
CA ALA A 70 -10.82 -16.78 -1.33
C ALA A 70 -12.32 -16.59 -1.65
N LYS A 71 -12.84 -15.35 -1.57
CA LYS A 71 -14.27 -15.11 -1.81
C LYS A 71 -14.57 -14.91 -3.31
N PRO A 72 -15.77 -15.30 -3.76
CA PRO A 72 -16.26 -14.93 -5.10
C PRO A 72 -16.28 -13.41 -5.29
N GLY A 73 -16.14 -12.96 -6.55
CA GLY A 73 -16.21 -11.52 -6.88
C GLY A 73 -14.87 -10.78 -6.78
N LEU A 74 -13.75 -11.46 -6.53
CA LEU A 74 -12.44 -10.83 -6.63
C LEU A 74 -12.18 -10.39 -8.09
N PRO A 75 -11.93 -9.10 -8.38
CA PRO A 75 -11.56 -8.64 -9.72
C PRO A 75 -10.37 -9.41 -10.29
N SER A 76 -10.39 -9.69 -11.61
CA SER A 76 -9.30 -10.41 -12.29
C SER A 76 -7.96 -9.74 -12.10
N VAL A 77 -7.92 -8.41 -12.20
CA VAL A 77 -6.73 -7.59 -11.96
C VAL A 77 -6.08 -7.85 -10.60
N LEU A 78 -6.88 -8.07 -9.56
CA LEU A 78 -6.33 -8.35 -8.23
C LEU A 78 -5.76 -9.77 -8.11
N ARG A 79 -6.26 -10.74 -8.90
CA ARG A 79 -5.64 -12.08 -9.02
C ARG A 79 -4.30 -12.00 -9.72
N ASP A 80 -4.24 -11.23 -10.81
CA ASP A 80 -3.00 -11.04 -11.59
C ASP A 80 -1.96 -10.29 -10.76
N ALA A 81 -2.38 -9.23 -10.05
CA ALA A 81 -1.52 -8.49 -9.12
C ALA A 81 -0.97 -9.37 -7.99
N LEU A 82 -1.80 -10.27 -7.44
CA LEU A 82 -1.34 -11.23 -6.44
C LEU A 82 -0.28 -12.19 -7.01
N ALA A 83 -0.45 -12.65 -8.26
CA ALA A 83 0.52 -13.52 -8.92
C ALA A 83 1.88 -12.81 -9.10
N VAL A 84 1.87 -11.54 -9.48
CA VAL A 84 3.10 -10.72 -9.58
C VAL A 84 3.74 -10.53 -8.19
N VAL A 85 2.97 -10.14 -7.18
CA VAL A 85 3.50 -9.93 -5.82
C VAL A 85 4.15 -11.19 -5.27
N LYS A 86 3.58 -12.38 -5.52
CA LYS A 86 4.13 -13.66 -5.08
C LYS A 86 5.45 -14.04 -5.75
N GLN A 87 5.85 -13.40 -6.84
CA GLN A 87 7.18 -13.57 -7.43
C GLN A 87 8.28 -12.87 -6.61
N HIS A 88 7.91 -11.89 -5.79
CA HIS A 88 8.83 -11.08 -4.98
C HIS A 88 8.82 -11.47 -3.50
N VAL A 89 7.76 -12.12 -3.02
CA VAL A 89 7.61 -12.51 -1.61
C VAL A 89 6.72 -13.74 -1.48
N ASP A 90 7.24 -14.75 -0.79
CA ASP A 90 6.47 -15.94 -0.43
C ASP A 90 5.71 -15.68 0.88
N ALA A 91 4.42 -15.40 0.74
CA ALA A 91 3.52 -15.19 1.87
C ALA A 91 2.09 -15.64 1.53
N PRO A 92 1.36 -16.22 2.50
CA PRO A 92 0.00 -16.73 2.30
C PRO A 92 -1.04 -15.60 2.33
N PHE A 93 -0.89 -14.59 1.49
CA PHE A 93 -1.83 -13.47 1.41
C PHE A 93 -3.26 -13.97 1.21
N ASN A 94 -4.18 -13.49 2.04
CA ASN A 94 -5.59 -13.85 2.01
C ASN A 94 -6.54 -12.63 1.97
N SER A 95 -5.97 -11.42 2.02
CA SER A 95 -6.71 -10.16 2.12
C SER A 95 -6.05 -9.07 1.28
N ILE A 96 -6.86 -8.33 0.53
CA ILE A 96 -6.44 -7.18 -0.26
C ILE A 96 -7.23 -5.96 0.19
N GLY A 97 -6.54 -4.91 0.63
CA GLY A 97 -7.13 -3.61 0.90
C GLY A 97 -6.68 -2.61 -0.16
N LEU A 98 -7.60 -1.86 -0.72
CA LEU A 98 -7.29 -0.79 -1.65
C LEU A 98 -7.53 0.57 -0.99
N ASN A 99 -6.65 1.53 -1.26
CA ASN A 99 -6.86 2.94 -0.95
C ASN A 99 -6.73 3.74 -2.23
N CYS A 100 -7.72 4.60 -2.49
CA CYS A 100 -7.71 5.52 -3.60
C CYS A 100 -7.52 6.94 -3.07
N TYR A 101 -6.43 7.58 -3.48
CA TYR A 101 -6.12 8.99 -3.26
C TYR A 101 -6.51 9.72 -4.53
N ARG A 102 -7.59 10.52 -4.47
CA ARG A 102 -8.22 11.14 -5.65
C ARG A 102 -7.39 12.27 -6.22
N ASP A 103 -6.74 13.02 -5.32
CA ASP A 103 -5.98 14.24 -5.64
C ASP A 103 -4.95 14.57 -4.53
N GLU A 104 -4.43 15.79 -4.55
CA GLU A 104 -3.46 16.32 -3.57
C GLU A 104 -4.00 16.43 -2.15
N HIS A 105 -5.31 16.53 -1.96
CA HIS A 105 -5.95 16.70 -0.65
C HIS A 105 -6.13 15.38 0.10
N ASP A 106 -6.18 14.26 -0.63
CA ASP A 106 -6.28 12.94 -0.02
C ASP A 106 -4.94 12.53 0.58
N SER A 107 -5.01 11.91 1.77
CA SER A 107 -3.83 11.63 2.59
C SER A 107 -4.07 10.52 3.59
N VAL A 108 -3.00 10.04 4.20
CA VAL A 108 -3.05 9.24 5.43
C VAL A 108 -2.00 9.73 6.41
N ALA A 109 -2.41 10.01 7.64
CA ALA A 109 -1.54 10.44 8.72
C ALA A 109 -0.53 9.32 9.11
N PRO A 110 0.59 9.66 9.77
CA PRO A 110 1.54 8.66 10.26
C PRO A 110 0.86 7.59 11.11
N HIS A 111 1.03 6.33 10.73
CA HIS A 111 0.48 5.17 11.40
C HIS A 111 1.28 3.92 11.04
N ASN A 112 1.10 2.87 11.80
CA ASN A 112 1.38 1.49 11.37
C ASN A 112 0.06 0.73 11.20
N ASP A 113 0.11 -0.38 10.49
CA ASP A 113 -1.06 -1.24 10.35
C ASP A 113 -1.47 -1.82 11.72
N LYS A 114 -2.75 -2.07 11.90
CA LYS A 114 -3.31 -2.60 13.13
C LYS A 114 -2.86 -4.05 13.34
N LEU A 115 -1.87 -4.24 14.18
CA LEU A 115 -1.23 -5.55 14.40
C LEU A 115 -2.20 -6.66 14.82
N HIS A 116 -3.25 -6.33 15.58
CA HIS A 116 -4.26 -7.28 16.01
C HIS A 116 -5.17 -7.78 14.87
N GLU A 117 -5.11 -7.14 13.70
CA GLU A 117 -5.82 -7.55 12.49
C GLU A 117 -4.93 -8.35 11.53
N LEU A 118 -3.69 -8.65 11.90
CA LEU A 118 -2.69 -9.30 11.06
C LEU A 118 -2.14 -10.56 11.72
N ILE A 119 -1.76 -11.54 10.90
CA ILE A 119 -0.99 -12.69 11.39
C ILE A 119 0.45 -12.24 11.67
N PRO A 120 1.00 -12.52 12.87
CA PRO A 120 2.37 -12.18 13.20
C PRO A 120 3.38 -12.76 12.20
N HIS A 121 4.49 -12.05 12.04
CA HIS A 121 5.63 -12.43 11.19
C HIS A 121 5.33 -12.50 9.69
N GLN A 122 4.14 -12.09 9.24
CA GLN A 122 3.81 -12.01 7.82
C GLN A 122 4.09 -10.60 7.28
N PRO A 123 4.62 -10.49 6.05
CA PRO A 123 4.88 -9.19 5.43
C PRO A 123 3.58 -8.54 4.92
N ILE A 124 3.68 -7.24 4.66
CA ILE A 124 2.70 -6.48 3.91
C ILE A 124 3.34 -6.09 2.59
N ALA A 125 2.62 -6.27 1.49
CA ALA A 125 3.05 -5.86 0.16
C ALA A 125 2.10 -4.79 -0.38
N LEU A 126 2.66 -3.66 -0.85
CA LEU A 126 1.91 -2.55 -1.44
C LEU A 126 2.32 -2.35 -2.90
N LEU A 127 1.40 -2.63 -3.82
CA LEU A 127 1.55 -2.28 -5.24
C LEU A 127 0.94 -0.90 -5.47
N SER A 128 1.65 -0.04 -6.22
CA SER A 128 1.22 1.33 -6.52
C SER A 128 0.78 1.45 -7.97
N LEU A 129 -0.34 2.14 -8.21
CA LEU A 129 -0.90 2.38 -9.54
C LEU A 129 -1.35 3.84 -9.66
N GLY A 130 -1.26 4.41 -10.87
CA GLY A 130 -1.65 5.79 -11.15
C GLY A 130 -0.55 6.80 -10.80
N ALA A 131 -0.92 7.96 -10.26
CA ALA A 131 0.03 9.03 -9.98
C ALA A 131 1.04 8.66 -8.88
N THR A 132 2.27 9.11 -9.03
CA THR A 132 3.31 8.98 -7.99
C THR A 132 2.94 9.80 -6.76
N ARG A 133 3.11 9.22 -5.58
CA ARG A 133 2.94 9.91 -4.29
C ARG A 133 4.10 9.56 -3.36
N THR A 134 4.59 10.55 -2.67
CA THR A 134 5.61 10.36 -1.63
C THR A 134 5.02 9.63 -0.44
N MET A 135 5.66 8.53 -0.03
CA MET A 135 5.45 7.90 1.28
C MET A 135 6.55 8.36 2.22
N VAL A 136 6.14 8.83 3.39
CA VAL A 136 7.07 9.14 4.46
C VAL A 136 7.12 7.96 5.41
N ILE A 137 8.29 7.37 5.58
CA ILE A 137 8.58 6.28 6.52
C ILE A 137 9.39 6.87 7.66
N GLN A 138 8.90 6.77 8.88
CA GLN A 138 9.53 7.38 10.05
C GLN A 138 9.73 6.37 11.18
N ARG A 139 10.94 6.28 11.69
CA ARG A 139 11.24 5.45 12.87
C ARG A 139 10.56 6.03 14.11
N LYS A 140 9.88 5.17 14.88
CA LYS A 140 9.13 5.57 16.09
C LYS A 140 10.05 5.99 17.25
N LYS A 141 11.19 5.31 17.40
CA LYS A 141 12.15 5.57 18.47
C LYS A 141 13.30 6.46 17.99
N SER A 142 13.95 7.14 18.94
CA SER A 142 15.14 7.94 18.68
C SER A 142 16.34 7.08 18.24
N PRO A 143 17.16 7.56 17.28
CA PRO A 143 16.93 8.75 16.46
C PRO A 143 15.73 8.55 15.52
N ARG A 144 14.86 9.55 15.42
CA ARG A 144 13.68 9.53 14.54
C ARG A 144 14.09 9.79 13.09
N LEU A 145 14.71 8.79 12.49
CA LEU A 145 15.06 8.85 11.07
C LEU A 145 13.80 8.87 10.21
N LYS A 146 13.79 9.75 9.23
CA LYS A 146 12.72 9.93 8.26
C LYS A 146 13.27 9.67 6.86
N THR A 147 12.59 8.84 6.11
CA THR A 147 12.88 8.56 4.70
C THR A 147 11.66 8.92 3.88
N GLU A 148 11.85 9.61 2.78
CA GLU A 148 10.83 9.90 1.79
C GLU A 148 11.08 8.99 0.59
N LEU A 149 10.01 8.30 0.17
CA LEU A 149 10.04 7.32 -0.91
C LEU A 149 8.96 7.64 -1.92
N GLU A 150 9.34 7.86 -3.17
CA GLU A 150 8.39 8.04 -4.27
C GLU A 150 7.81 6.68 -4.68
N LEU A 151 6.50 6.53 -4.50
CA LEU A 151 5.76 5.34 -4.88
C LEU A 151 5.25 5.49 -6.31
N GLU A 152 6.07 5.10 -7.27
CA GLU A 152 5.78 5.18 -8.70
C GLU A 152 4.77 4.12 -9.15
N ALA A 153 4.09 4.38 -10.29
CA ALA A 153 3.20 3.39 -10.89
C ALA A 153 3.94 2.12 -11.27
N GLY A 154 3.40 0.96 -10.91
CA GLY A 154 4.03 -0.34 -11.16
C GLY A 154 5.08 -0.75 -10.13
N SER A 155 5.31 0.07 -9.10
CA SER A 155 6.24 -0.24 -8.01
C SER A 155 5.60 -1.10 -6.92
N LEU A 156 6.45 -1.86 -6.21
CA LEU A 156 6.08 -2.70 -5.07
C LEU A 156 6.91 -2.32 -3.85
N LEU A 157 6.25 -2.02 -2.73
CA LEU A 157 6.89 -1.85 -1.43
C LEU A 157 6.58 -3.06 -0.55
N LEU A 158 7.61 -3.75 -0.08
CA LEU A 158 7.50 -4.81 0.92
C LEU A 158 7.89 -4.27 2.29
N MET A 159 7.02 -4.47 3.27
CA MET A 159 7.27 -4.15 4.67
C MET A 159 7.18 -5.42 5.50
N GLY A 160 8.28 -5.81 6.12
CA GLY A 160 8.30 -6.93 7.05
C GLY A 160 7.47 -6.65 8.31
N TRP A 161 7.12 -7.69 9.04
CA TRP A 161 6.36 -7.59 10.29
C TRP A 161 6.99 -6.60 11.29
N ASN A 162 8.30 -6.72 11.52
CA ASN A 162 8.98 -5.87 12.47
C ASN A 162 8.93 -4.38 12.08
N ALA A 163 8.85 -4.08 10.78
CA ALA A 163 8.70 -2.71 10.33
C ALA A 163 7.43 -2.05 10.91
N GLN A 164 6.33 -2.79 11.10
CA GLN A 164 5.11 -2.28 11.72
C GLN A 164 5.29 -1.94 13.21
N LEU A 165 6.23 -2.58 13.88
CA LEU A 165 6.56 -2.30 15.28
C LEU A 165 7.44 -1.04 15.41
N HIS A 166 8.32 -0.81 14.46
CA HIS A 166 9.41 0.17 14.57
C HIS A 166 9.22 1.43 13.73
N TYR A 167 8.36 1.40 12.72
CA TYR A 167 8.14 2.52 11.81
C TYR A 167 6.67 2.88 11.71
N ASP A 168 6.39 4.16 11.55
CA ASP A 168 5.14 4.69 11.01
C ASP A 168 5.35 5.05 9.54
N HIS A 169 4.28 4.95 8.76
CA HIS A 169 4.25 5.39 7.39
C HIS A 169 3.04 6.29 7.12
N SER A 170 3.19 7.21 6.16
CA SER A 170 2.15 8.18 5.82
C SER A 170 2.22 8.57 4.35
N ILE A 171 1.10 9.03 3.81
CA ILE A 171 1.03 9.74 2.52
C ILE A 171 0.57 11.16 2.84
N PRO A 172 1.46 12.16 2.81
CA PRO A 172 1.10 13.54 3.12
C PRO A 172 0.21 14.16 2.04
N LYS A 173 -0.52 15.21 2.40
CA LYS A 173 -1.15 16.11 1.43
C LYS A 173 -0.06 16.82 0.63
N LEU A 174 -0.39 17.16 -0.60
CA LEU A 174 0.49 17.97 -1.45
C LEU A 174 -0.06 19.40 -1.59
N HIS A 175 0.81 20.31 -1.99
CA HIS A 175 0.48 21.71 -2.23
C HIS A 175 0.38 22.05 -3.72
N HIS A 176 0.43 21.04 -4.58
CA HIS A 176 0.29 21.15 -6.03
C HIS A 176 -0.62 20.04 -6.53
N PRO A 177 -1.36 20.27 -7.61
CA PRO A 177 -2.25 19.26 -8.20
C PRO A 177 -1.52 17.99 -8.56
N VAL A 178 -2.14 16.85 -8.26
CA VAL A 178 -1.65 15.52 -8.61
C VAL A 178 -2.82 14.63 -9.03
N GLY A 179 -2.56 13.69 -9.93
CA GLY A 179 -3.55 12.72 -10.38
C GLY A 179 -3.93 11.69 -9.31
N MET A 180 -4.93 10.89 -9.64
CA MET A 180 -5.40 9.81 -8.78
C MET A 180 -4.36 8.70 -8.64
N ARG A 181 -4.21 8.17 -7.42
CA ARG A 181 -3.38 7.00 -7.09
C ARG A 181 -4.21 5.92 -6.42
N ILE A 182 -4.01 4.68 -6.83
CA ILE A 182 -4.54 3.51 -6.14
C ILE A 182 -3.38 2.74 -5.51
N SER A 183 -3.50 2.43 -4.22
CA SER A 183 -2.60 1.52 -3.50
C SER A 183 -3.30 0.19 -3.28
N VAL A 184 -2.69 -0.91 -3.71
CA VAL A 184 -3.18 -2.27 -3.53
C VAL A 184 -2.33 -2.96 -2.48
N ALA A 185 -2.89 -3.18 -1.29
CA ALA A 185 -2.17 -3.69 -0.12
C ALA A 185 -2.57 -5.13 0.19
N PHE A 186 -1.63 -6.06 0.04
CA PHE A 186 -1.78 -7.48 0.34
C PHE A 186 -1.37 -7.77 1.77
N ARG A 187 -2.19 -8.53 2.49
CA ARG A 187 -1.99 -8.86 3.91
C ARG A 187 -2.37 -10.30 4.21
N VAL A 188 -1.83 -10.82 5.29
CA VAL A 188 -2.28 -12.08 5.89
C VAL A 188 -3.06 -11.72 7.16
N ARG A 189 -4.36 -11.99 7.13
CA ARG A 189 -5.27 -11.73 8.25
C ARG A 189 -5.72 -13.03 8.90
N PRO A 190 -6.00 -13.06 10.22
CA PRO A 190 -6.63 -14.20 10.84
C PRO A 190 -7.99 -14.46 10.20
N GLU A 191 -8.34 -15.72 10.07
CA GLU A 191 -9.70 -16.10 9.69
C GLU A 191 -10.67 -15.54 10.73
N ARG A 192 -11.65 -14.78 10.28
CA ARG A 192 -12.70 -14.34 11.19
C ARG A 192 -13.56 -15.55 11.50
N GLU A 193 -13.54 -16.03 12.73
CA GLU A 193 -14.58 -16.92 13.21
C GLU A 193 -15.94 -16.29 12.88
N ASN A 194 -16.80 -17.04 12.19
CA ASN A 194 -18.18 -16.65 11.91
C ASN A 194 -18.92 -16.49 13.24
N LYS A 195 -18.77 -15.37 13.92
CA LYS A 195 -19.71 -15.00 14.97
C LYS A 195 -21.03 -14.72 14.28
N LYS A 196 -21.93 -15.72 14.32
CA LYS A 196 -23.34 -15.52 14.05
C LYS A 196 -23.83 -14.45 15.03
N TRP A 197 -24.28 -13.33 14.52
CA TRP A 197 -25.12 -12.38 15.23
C TRP A 197 -26.58 -12.77 15.06
#